data_2063014fbff8fc7209c7cc9fa8cf0430
#
_entry.id   2063014fbff8fc7209c7cc9fa8cf0430
#
_cell.length_a   1.000
_cell.length_b   1.000
_cell.length_c   1.000
_cell.angle_alpha   90.00
_cell.angle_beta   90.00
_cell.angle_gamma   90.00
#
_symmetry.space_group_name_H-M   'P 1'
#
loop_
_entity.id
_entity.type
_entity.pdbx_description
1 polymer ?
#
loop_
_entity_poly.entity_id
_entity_poly.type
_entity_poly.pdbx_seq_one_letter_code
_entity_poly.pdbx_strand_id
1 'polypeptide(L)'
;MAKTIMIIDDDQVFHDLYTEMLEDTDYRLIHVYDGDEALLKLEEEKPDLFILDMLMDMMTGDTVLLYLKSMPECEEIPIIVISGQPKQRYKSLKEVDPNLIFLDKTVTNEKLIQEIKARIG
;
A
#
# COMPACT_ATOMS: atom_id res chain seq x y z
N MET A 1 -12.25 -6.61 15.83
CA MET A 1 -10.78 -6.61 15.75
C MET A 1 -10.31 -5.51 14.80
N ALA A 2 -9.20 -4.90 15.11
CA ALA A 2 -8.65 -3.85 14.25
C ALA A 2 -8.19 -4.42 12.92
N LYS A 3 -8.45 -3.69 11.84
CA LYS A 3 -7.93 -4.03 10.52
C LYS A 3 -6.46 -3.61 10.44
N THR A 4 -5.68 -4.33 9.68
CA THR A 4 -4.23 -4.13 9.56
C THR A 4 -3.88 -3.62 8.18
N ILE A 5 -3.04 -2.58 8.13
CA ILE A 5 -2.55 -1.98 6.88
C ILE A 5 -1.04 -2.15 6.85
N MET A 6 -0.53 -2.73 5.76
CA MET A 6 0.92 -2.81 5.54
C MET A 6 1.33 -1.66 4.62
N ILE A 7 2.25 -0.83 5.09
CA ILE A 7 2.77 0.31 4.35
C ILE A 7 4.14 -0.06 3.82
N ILE A 8 4.28 -0.07 2.49
CA ILE A 8 5.53 -0.41 1.79
C ILE A 8 6.05 0.84 1.12
N ASP A 9 7.06 1.46 1.72
CA ASP A 9 7.65 2.71 1.27
C ASP A 9 9.08 2.76 1.83
N ASP A 10 10.05 3.19 1.04
CA ASP A 10 11.44 3.23 1.51
C ASP A 10 11.79 4.54 2.24
N ASP A 11 10.86 5.48 2.29
CA ASP A 11 11.07 6.79 2.90
C ASP A 11 10.40 6.89 4.27
N GLN A 12 11.20 7.01 5.33
CA GLN A 12 10.72 7.14 6.70
C GLN A 12 9.75 8.32 6.87
N VAL A 13 9.96 9.39 6.12
CA VAL A 13 9.09 10.57 6.21
C VAL A 13 7.64 10.20 5.89
N PHE A 14 7.40 9.35 4.89
CA PHE A 14 6.05 8.94 4.54
C PHE A 14 5.47 7.96 5.56
N HIS A 15 6.28 7.08 6.17
CA HIS A 15 5.81 6.23 7.26
C HIS A 15 5.31 7.08 8.44
N ASP A 16 6.08 8.11 8.80
CA ASP A 16 5.70 9.03 9.86
C ASP A 16 4.42 9.78 9.51
N LEU A 17 4.32 10.23 8.26
CA LEU A 17 3.14 10.95 7.78
C LEU A 17 1.88 10.06 7.83
N TYR A 18 1.96 8.83 7.34
CA TYR A 18 0.81 7.93 7.36
C TYR A 18 0.41 7.56 8.78
N THR A 19 1.38 7.39 9.68
CA THR A 19 1.09 7.15 11.09
C THR A 19 0.27 8.30 11.67
N GLU A 20 0.68 9.54 11.37
CA GLU A 20 -0.02 10.72 11.82
C GLU A 20 -1.41 10.85 11.19
N MET A 21 -1.51 10.61 9.87
CA MET A 21 -2.77 10.71 9.14
C MET A 21 -3.81 9.72 9.66
N LEU A 22 -3.38 8.57 10.13
CA LEU A 22 -4.26 7.46 10.54
C LEU A 22 -4.35 7.31 12.08
N GLU A 23 -3.77 8.24 12.84
CA GLU A 23 -3.71 8.10 14.31
C GLU A 23 -5.08 8.06 15.00
N ASP A 24 -6.08 8.73 14.43
CA ASP A 24 -7.43 8.76 14.99
C ASP A 24 -8.29 7.57 14.53
N THR A 25 -7.69 6.63 13.78
CA THR A 25 -8.37 5.42 13.33
C THR A 25 -7.94 4.25 14.20
N ASP A 26 -8.68 3.13 14.09
CA ASP A 26 -8.36 1.90 14.81
C ASP A 26 -7.42 0.98 14.01
N TYR A 27 -6.94 1.43 12.84
CA TYR A 27 -6.07 0.60 12.00
C TYR A 27 -4.74 0.33 12.66
N ARG A 28 -4.32 -0.93 12.60
CA ARG A 28 -2.99 -1.34 13.02
C ARG A 28 -2.07 -1.23 11.81
N LEU A 29 -0.91 -0.57 11.97
CA LEU A 29 0.01 -0.34 10.86
C LEU A 29 1.22 -1.26 10.97
N ILE A 30 1.60 -1.85 9.83
CA ILE A 30 2.84 -2.60 9.68
C ILE A 30 3.72 -1.81 8.72
N HIS A 31 4.90 -1.41 9.17
CA HIS A 31 5.82 -0.60 8.38
C HIS A 31 6.92 -1.48 7.79
N VAL A 32 7.03 -1.49 6.46
CA VAL A 32 8.13 -2.16 5.77
C VAL A 32 8.75 -1.18 4.77
N TYR A 33 10.04 -1.30 4.55
CA TYR A 33 10.83 -0.29 3.85
C TYR A 33 11.35 -0.73 2.50
N ASP A 34 11.15 -1.98 2.12
CA ASP A 34 11.46 -2.47 0.79
C ASP A 34 10.66 -3.74 0.49
N GLY A 35 10.77 -4.20 -0.76
CA GLY A 35 10.00 -5.36 -1.22
C GLY A 35 10.40 -6.66 -0.53
N ASP A 36 11.68 -6.85 -0.27
CA ASP A 36 12.17 -8.07 0.39
C ASP A 36 11.63 -8.15 1.81
N GLU A 37 11.67 -7.04 2.54
CA GLU A 37 11.11 -6.98 3.90
C GLU A 37 9.61 -7.26 3.88
N ALA A 38 8.90 -6.74 2.88
CA ALA A 38 7.47 -6.99 2.73
C ALA A 38 7.19 -8.47 2.57
N LEU A 39 7.94 -9.16 1.71
CA LEU A 39 7.76 -10.59 1.47
C LEU A 39 8.04 -11.42 2.73
N LEU A 40 9.08 -11.07 3.48
CA LEU A 40 9.39 -11.73 4.74
C LEU A 40 8.27 -11.52 5.77
N LYS A 41 7.78 -10.28 5.87
CA LYS A 41 6.72 -9.96 6.82
C LYS A 41 5.42 -10.70 6.51
N LEU A 42 5.14 -10.91 5.23
CA LEU A 42 3.94 -11.64 4.79
C LEU A 42 3.96 -13.11 5.19
N GLU A 43 5.13 -13.70 5.43
CA GLU A 43 5.22 -15.05 5.95
C GLU A 43 4.67 -15.13 7.38
N GLU A 44 4.78 -14.04 8.13
CA GLU A 44 4.30 -13.97 9.52
C GLU A 44 2.84 -13.54 9.61
N GLU A 45 2.44 -12.57 8.80
CA GLU A 45 1.14 -11.93 8.95
C GLU A 45 0.66 -11.36 7.60
N LYS A 46 -0.64 -11.53 7.31
CA LYS A 46 -1.28 -10.95 6.13
C LYS A 46 -2.07 -9.70 6.55
N PRO A 47 -1.86 -8.56 5.88
CA PRO A 47 -2.66 -7.37 6.20
C PRO A 47 -4.03 -7.44 5.51
N ASP A 48 -4.88 -6.48 5.86
CA ASP A 48 -6.18 -6.33 5.21
C ASP A 48 -6.10 -5.40 4.00
N LEU A 49 -5.05 -4.57 3.92
CA LEU A 49 -4.84 -3.62 2.83
C LEU A 49 -3.36 -3.25 2.75
N PHE A 50 -2.89 -3.00 1.53
CA PHE A 50 -1.54 -2.49 1.28
C PHE A 50 -1.58 -1.03 0.86
N ILE A 51 -0.66 -0.23 1.40
CA ILE A 51 -0.30 1.07 0.85
C ILE A 51 1.09 0.89 0.24
N LEU A 52 1.22 1.16 -1.04
CA LEU A 52 2.43 0.83 -1.81
C LEU A 52 2.95 2.05 -2.55
N ASP A 53 4.23 2.36 -2.35
CA ASP A 53 4.94 3.36 -3.14
C ASP A 53 5.54 2.71 -4.40
N MET A 54 5.47 3.42 -5.52
CA MET A 54 6.01 2.90 -6.79
C MET A 54 7.51 3.12 -6.94
N LEU A 55 8.02 4.21 -6.36
CA LEU A 55 9.42 4.60 -6.56
C LEU A 55 10.27 4.22 -5.34
N MET A 56 10.88 3.05 -5.39
CA MET A 56 11.77 2.55 -4.33
C MET A 56 13.10 2.11 -4.95
N ASP A 57 14.18 2.18 -4.17
CA ASP A 57 15.54 1.95 -4.67
C ASP A 57 15.84 0.51 -5.09
N MET A 58 15.52 -0.46 -4.23
CA MET A 58 15.94 -1.85 -4.44
C MET A 58 14.98 -2.65 -5.31
N MET A 59 13.70 -2.48 -5.10
CA MET A 59 12.65 -3.16 -5.84
C MET A 59 11.54 -2.17 -6.07
N THR A 60 11.20 -1.91 -7.32
CA THR A 60 10.16 -0.94 -7.65
C THR A 60 8.77 -1.44 -7.22
N GLY A 61 7.86 -0.49 -6.98
CA GLY A 61 6.51 -0.84 -6.52
C GLY A 61 5.72 -1.70 -7.48
N ASP A 62 5.92 -1.51 -8.80
CA ASP A 62 5.26 -2.37 -9.79
C ASP A 62 5.71 -3.82 -9.68
N THR A 63 6.99 -4.06 -9.38
CA THR A 63 7.51 -5.41 -9.15
C THR A 63 6.87 -6.02 -7.90
N VAL A 64 6.79 -5.24 -6.81
CA VAL A 64 6.14 -5.69 -5.57
C VAL A 64 4.67 -6.02 -5.84
N LEU A 65 3.97 -5.17 -6.57
CA LEU A 65 2.56 -5.38 -6.91
C LEU A 65 2.36 -6.70 -7.65
N LEU A 66 3.22 -6.99 -8.63
CA LEU A 66 3.13 -8.23 -9.39
C LEU A 66 3.35 -9.45 -8.50
N TYR A 67 4.29 -9.39 -7.56
CA TYR A 67 4.51 -10.47 -6.59
C TYR A 67 3.27 -10.68 -5.72
N LEU A 68 2.69 -9.59 -5.19
CA LEU A 68 1.52 -9.68 -4.33
C LEU A 68 0.34 -10.30 -5.07
N LYS A 69 0.14 -9.93 -6.33
CA LYS A 69 -0.98 -10.45 -7.13
C LYS A 69 -0.75 -11.89 -7.61
N SER A 70 0.48 -12.37 -7.57
CA SER A 70 0.79 -13.76 -7.92
C SER A 70 0.66 -14.72 -6.74
N MET A 71 0.55 -14.19 -5.51
CA MET A 71 0.42 -14.99 -4.29
C MET A 71 -1.06 -15.22 -3.99
N PRO A 72 -1.53 -16.48 -3.99
CA PRO A 72 -2.97 -16.75 -3.78
C PRO A 72 -3.53 -16.14 -2.49
N GLU A 73 -2.74 -16.11 -1.41
CA GLU A 73 -3.17 -15.56 -0.12
C GLU A 73 -3.22 -14.03 -0.11
N CYS A 74 -2.67 -13.36 -1.13
CA CYS A 74 -2.61 -11.90 -1.20
C CYS A 74 -3.41 -11.31 -2.37
N GLU A 75 -3.79 -12.13 -3.36
CA GLU A 75 -4.39 -11.62 -4.59
C GLU A 75 -5.69 -10.84 -4.39
N GLU A 76 -6.43 -11.15 -3.32
CA GLU A 76 -7.69 -10.48 -3.01
C GLU A 76 -7.52 -9.27 -2.10
N ILE A 77 -6.31 -9.05 -1.55
CA ILE A 77 -6.07 -7.93 -0.65
C ILE A 77 -5.99 -6.63 -1.46
N PRO A 78 -6.81 -5.61 -1.14
CA PRO A 78 -6.78 -4.36 -1.89
C PRO A 78 -5.45 -3.61 -1.72
N ILE A 79 -5.02 -2.95 -2.79
CA ILE A 79 -3.79 -2.17 -2.83
C ILE A 79 -4.12 -0.73 -3.19
N ILE A 80 -3.67 0.20 -2.37
CA ILE A 80 -3.70 1.63 -2.68
C ILE A 80 -2.27 2.05 -2.99
N VAL A 81 -2.04 2.48 -4.23
CA VAL A 81 -0.75 3.01 -4.66
C VAL A 81 -0.73 4.51 -4.34
N ILE A 82 0.26 4.95 -3.59
CA ILE A 82 0.45 6.37 -3.30
C ILE A 82 1.82 6.76 -3.85
N SER A 83 1.84 7.57 -4.90
CA SER A 83 3.06 7.87 -5.62
C SER A 83 3.14 9.34 -6.01
N GLY A 84 4.35 9.87 -6.06
CA GLY A 84 4.60 11.20 -6.61
C GLY A 84 4.74 11.19 -8.12
N GLN A 85 4.69 10.02 -8.76
CA GLN A 85 4.79 9.89 -10.21
C GLN A 85 3.44 10.06 -10.89
N PRO A 86 3.40 10.51 -12.15
CA PRO A 86 2.14 10.61 -12.89
C PRO A 86 1.43 9.27 -12.97
N LYS A 87 0.13 9.29 -12.74
CA LYS A 87 -0.74 8.10 -12.78
C LYS A 87 -0.62 7.34 -14.11
N GLN A 88 -0.49 8.07 -15.22
CA GLN A 88 -0.39 7.48 -16.53
C GLN A 88 0.80 6.54 -16.69
N ARG A 89 1.85 6.75 -15.92
CA ARG A 89 3.07 5.94 -15.96
C ARG A 89 2.80 4.49 -15.57
N TYR A 90 1.81 4.27 -14.70
CA TYR A 90 1.51 2.95 -14.17
C TYR A 90 0.11 2.46 -14.56
N LYS A 91 -0.45 3.06 -15.60
CA LYS A 91 -1.81 2.77 -16.04
C LYS A 91 -2.03 1.29 -16.39
N SER A 92 -1.02 0.66 -16.98
CA SER A 92 -1.09 -0.76 -17.36
C SER A 92 -1.27 -1.69 -16.16
N LEU A 93 -0.93 -1.25 -14.95
CA LEU A 93 -1.09 -2.08 -13.76
C LEU A 93 -2.57 -2.31 -13.42
N LYS A 94 -3.45 -1.50 -13.92
CA LYS A 94 -4.90 -1.72 -13.79
C LYS A 94 -5.37 -2.98 -14.55
N GLU A 95 -4.60 -3.43 -15.52
CA GLU A 95 -4.89 -4.67 -16.21
C GLU A 95 -4.58 -5.89 -15.32
N VAL A 96 -3.58 -5.75 -14.43
CA VAL A 96 -3.22 -6.77 -13.46
C VAL A 96 -4.21 -6.78 -12.30
N ASP A 97 -4.62 -5.59 -11.85
CA ASP A 97 -5.57 -5.42 -10.76
C ASP A 97 -6.55 -4.30 -11.11
N PRO A 98 -7.75 -4.64 -11.63
CA PRO A 98 -8.75 -3.63 -11.99
C PRO A 98 -9.24 -2.78 -10.81
N ASN A 99 -9.08 -3.28 -9.58
CA ASN A 99 -9.52 -2.58 -8.37
C ASN A 99 -8.43 -1.69 -7.78
N LEU A 100 -7.29 -1.59 -8.44
CA LEU A 100 -6.16 -0.81 -7.96
C LEU A 100 -6.51 0.68 -7.89
N ILE A 101 -6.17 1.30 -6.77
CA ILE A 101 -6.40 2.73 -6.54
C ILE A 101 -5.06 3.47 -6.57
N PHE A 102 -5.02 4.57 -7.32
CA PHE A 102 -3.85 5.44 -7.37
C PHE A 102 -4.17 6.75 -6.67
N LEU A 103 -3.35 7.10 -5.68
CA LEU A 103 -3.43 8.39 -5.00
C LEU A 103 -2.10 9.12 -5.12
N ASP A 104 -2.14 10.43 -5.06
CA ASP A 104 -0.96 11.28 -5.10
C ASP A 104 -0.33 11.37 -3.70
N LYS A 105 0.98 11.60 -3.63
CA LYS A 105 1.69 11.77 -2.35
C LYS A 105 1.19 12.97 -1.54
N THR A 106 0.44 13.88 -2.16
CA THR A 106 -0.16 15.04 -1.49
C THR A 106 -1.60 14.78 -1.03
N VAL A 107 -2.05 13.51 -1.08
CA VAL A 107 -3.42 13.14 -0.66
C VAL A 107 -3.69 13.60 0.77
N THR A 108 -4.92 14.08 1.02
CA THR A 108 -5.33 14.48 2.36
C THR A 108 -5.64 13.26 3.22
N ASN A 109 -5.57 13.43 4.55
CA ASN A 109 -5.91 12.34 5.46
C ASN A 109 -7.39 11.92 5.31
N GLU A 110 -8.29 12.88 5.09
CA GLU A 110 -9.72 12.57 4.87
C GLU A 110 -9.90 11.68 3.64
N LYS A 111 -9.23 12.01 2.53
CA LYS A 111 -9.34 11.22 1.30
C LYS A 111 -8.74 9.83 1.47
N LEU A 112 -7.58 9.74 2.12
CA LEU A 112 -6.94 8.45 2.35
C LEU A 112 -7.82 7.56 3.21
N ILE A 113 -8.34 8.08 4.32
CA ILE A 113 -9.23 7.34 5.22
C ILE A 113 -10.49 6.89 4.47
N GLN A 114 -11.07 7.77 3.66
CA GLN A 114 -12.25 7.44 2.87
C GLN A 114 -12.00 6.25 1.95
N GLU A 115 -10.86 6.27 1.25
CA GLU A 115 -10.51 5.18 0.32
C GLU A 115 -10.24 3.86 1.06
N ILE A 116 -9.59 3.92 2.23
CA ILE A 116 -9.35 2.73 3.04
C ILE A 116 -10.68 2.15 3.51
N LYS A 117 -11.54 2.98 4.08
CA LYS A 117 -12.84 2.53 4.60
C LYS A 117 -13.74 1.95 3.52
N ALA A 118 -13.66 2.47 2.32
CA ALA A 118 -14.44 1.96 1.20
C ALA A 118 -14.07 0.51 0.84
N ARG A 119 -12.87 0.07 1.22
CA ARG A 119 -12.38 -1.26 0.89
C ARG A 119 -12.42 -2.24 2.05
N ILE A 120 -12.09 -1.80 3.24
CA ILE A 120 -11.97 -2.73 4.38
C ILE A 120 -12.82 -2.33 5.59
N GLY A 121 -13.47 -1.20 5.52
CA GLY A 121 -14.28 -0.71 6.66
C GLY A 121 -13.42 0.04 7.66
#